data_d49bc4e1d88b07f336eb96e0d2a4489c
#
_entry.id   d49bc4e1d88b07f336eb96e0d2a4489c
#
_cell.length_a   1.000
_cell.length_b   1.000
_cell.length_c   1.000
_cell.angle_alpha   90.00
_cell.angle_beta   90.00
_cell.angle_gamma   90.00
#
_symmetry.space_group_name_H-M   'P 1'
#
loop_
_entity.id
_entity.type
_entity.pdbx_description
1 polymer ?
#
loop_
_entity_poly.entity_id
_entity_poly.type
_entity_poly.pdbx_seq_one_letter_code
_entity_poly.pdbx_strand_id
1 'polypeptide(L)'
;MGMDLSGFEPEASSMPRSLYIGENKVQEYLDIIKLKGISNRHLYEVNRYIRRYLTNVNNIINKSNTIAYFSRIKDSYSVSSYRKESYQILKFLRYLKVPWTDEIKLPPEPNYYPKNISKDDIVCTLKYFKNCEHFPRFKALILLGADSGMRAEELYQLKVEDINLEDRIVHINHNPKNGQSTKTKKSRISFFTEYTKEVLIEYLGYFNHSRLKELFPQKWIERKFKDAPIQVKDLRKFFSQEWDRRGGSTSIKKILMGHSLKGDVDLMHYNYQSEEDLKKIYDRVMDSIEI
;
A
#
# COMPACT_ATOMS: atom_id res chain seq x y z
N MET A 1 69.41 -26.77 3.57
CA MET A 1 68.38 -26.35 4.57
C MET A 1 67.17 -25.85 3.79
N GLY A 2 66.26 -26.74 3.55
CA GLY A 2 64.98 -26.45 2.92
C GLY A 2 64.01 -26.09 4.03
N MET A 3 63.41 -24.88 3.97
CA MET A 3 62.26 -24.55 4.81
C MET A 3 60.98 -25.01 4.11
N ASP A 4 60.30 -25.91 4.76
CA ASP A 4 59.03 -26.45 4.40
C ASP A 4 57.93 -25.37 4.70
N LEU A 5 57.28 -24.87 3.67
CA LEU A 5 56.12 -23.96 3.76
C LEU A 5 54.83 -24.74 3.48
N SER A 6 54.62 -25.82 4.25
CA SER A 6 53.33 -26.49 4.24
C SER A 6 52.44 -25.93 5.32
N GLY A 7 51.30 -25.46 4.91
CA GLY A 7 50.09 -25.51 5.72
C GLY A 7 49.63 -24.24 6.41
N PHE A 8 48.98 -23.35 5.68
CA PHE A 8 47.82 -22.65 6.17
C PHE A 8 46.68 -22.80 5.15
N GLU A 9 46.03 -23.96 5.17
CA GLU A 9 44.68 -24.03 4.66
C GLU A 9 43.75 -23.28 5.66
N PRO A 10 42.98 -22.31 5.23
CA PRO A 10 42.01 -21.70 6.11
C PRO A 10 40.96 -22.77 6.44
N GLU A 11 40.79 -23.09 7.72
CA GLU A 11 39.70 -23.93 8.23
C GLU A 11 38.38 -23.40 7.62
N ALA A 12 37.85 -24.17 6.69
CA ALA A 12 36.51 -23.98 6.19
C ALA A 12 35.57 -24.15 7.40
N SER A 13 35.03 -23.04 7.88
CA SER A 13 34.02 -22.98 8.93
C SER A 13 32.92 -23.99 8.60
N SER A 14 32.98 -25.17 9.22
CA SER A 14 32.01 -26.24 9.06
C SER A 14 30.70 -25.85 9.75
N MET A 15 29.91 -24.99 9.12
CA MET A 15 28.52 -24.82 9.54
C MET A 15 27.80 -26.15 9.42
N PRO A 16 27.01 -26.56 10.41
CA PRO A 16 26.30 -27.82 10.37
C PRO A 16 25.42 -27.89 9.10
N ARG A 17 25.40 -29.07 8.44
CA ARG A 17 24.58 -29.31 7.24
C ARG A 17 23.07 -29.04 7.46
N SER A 18 22.65 -28.97 8.72
CA SER A 18 21.29 -28.58 9.15
C SER A 18 21.35 -27.71 10.40
N LEU A 19 20.49 -26.69 10.46
CA LEU A 19 20.38 -25.77 11.59
C LEU A 19 18.99 -25.89 12.21
N TYR A 20 18.92 -26.23 13.50
CA TYR A 20 17.65 -26.18 14.25
C TYR A 20 17.38 -24.77 14.76
N ILE A 21 16.16 -24.26 14.56
CA ILE A 21 15.75 -22.92 14.96
C ILE A 21 14.68 -22.97 16.04
N GLY A 22 15.03 -22.45 17.22
CA GLY A 22 14.09 -22.21 18.31
C GLY A 22 13.33 -20.89 18.15
N GLU A 23 12.20 -20.77 18.85
CA GLU A 23 11.33 -19.59 18.88
C GLU A 23 12.08 -18.29 19.20
N ASN A 24 13.07 -18.35 20.09
CA ASN A 24 13.86 -17.18 20.50
C ASN A 24 14.54 -16.48 19.30
N LYS A 25 15.04 -17.24 18.32
CA LYS A 25 15.68 -16.66 17.13
C LYS A 25 14.71 -15.97 16.18
N VAL A 26 13.48 -16.44 16.10
CA VAL A 26 12.42 -15.78 15.34
C VAL A 26 12.05 -14.48 16.02
N GLN A 27 11.86 -14.46 17.32
CA GLN A 27 11.50 -13.26 18.07
C GLN A 27 12.61 -12.21 18.00
N GLU A 28 13.86 -12.59 18.19
CA GLU A 28 15.04 -11.72 18.06
C GLU A 28 15.06 -11.03 16.68
N TYR A 29 14.85 -11.78 15.60
CA TYR A 29 14.78 -11.22 14.26
C TYR A 29 13.61 -10.23 14.10
N LEU A 30 12.43 -10.56 14.61
CA LEU A 30 11.26 -9.69 14.54
C LEU A 30 11.49 -8.37 15.31
N ASP A 31 12.14 -8.43 16.45
CA ASP A 31 12.47 -7.23 17.23
C ASP A 31 13.48 -6.34 16.49
N ILE A 32 14.51 -6.92 15.87
CA ILE A 32 15.46 -6.18 15.04
C ILE A 32 14.77 -5.48 13.86
N ILE A 33 13.89 -6.17 13.13
CA ILE A 33 13.21 -5.52 12.00
C ILE A 33 12.17 -4.47 12.45
N LYS A 34 11.59 -4.62 13.64
CA LYS A 34 10.68 -3.63 14.23
C LYS A 34 11.39 -2.29 14.48
N LEU A 35 12.67 -2.31 14.88
CA LEU A 35 13.48 -1.09 15.05
C LEU A 35 13.60 -0.27 13.75
N LYS A 36 13.40 -0.88 12.58
CA LYS A 36 13.38 -0.17 11.29
C LYS A 36 12.09 0.64 11.05
N GLY A 37 11.19 0.68 12.02
CA GLY A 37 9.94 1.45 11.95
C GLY A 37 8.94 0.92 10.92
N ILE A 38 8.94 -0.40 10.66
CA ILE A 38 7.94 -1.05 9.80
C ILE A 38 6.57 -1.10 10.48
N SER A 39 5.50 -1.17 9.69
CA SER A 39 4.14 -1.25 10.23
C SER A 39 3.89 -2.59 10.94
N ASN A 40 3.01 -2.59 11.95
CA ASN A 40 2.60 -3.81 12.64
C ASN A 40 2.01 -4.85 11.68
N ARG A 41 1.28 -4.43 10.65
CA ARG A 41 0.76 -5.33 9.60
C ARG A 41 1.88 -6.02 8.85
N HIS A 42 2.94 -5.30 8.47
CA HIS A 42 4.07 -5.90 7.79
C HIS A 42 4.85 -6.85 8.70
N LEU A 43 5.04 -6.47 9.97
CA LEU A 43 5.67 -7.34 10.97
C LEU A 43 4.88 -8.64 11.14
N TYR A 44 3.55 -8.57 11.24
CA TYR A 44 2.68 -9.74 11.29
C TYR A 44 2.82 -10.63 10.04
N GLU A 45 2.85 -10.05 8.84
CA GLU A 45 3.04 -10.82 7.60
C GLU A 45 4.39 -11.53 7.57
N VAL A 46 5.48 -10.86 7.95
CA VAL A 46 6.83 -11.46 8.03
C VAL A 46 6.84 -12.61 9.02
N ASN A 47 6.31 -12.42 10.22
CA ASN A 47 6.19 -13.47 11.23
C ASN A 47 5.42 -14.68 10.68
N ARG A 48 4.28 -14.46 10.04
CA ARG A 48 3.46 -15.51 9.43
C ARG A 48 4.23 -16.31 8.38
N TYR A 49 5.01 -15.66 7.53
CA TYR A 49 5.80 -16.34 6.50
C TYR A 49 6.91 -17.19 7.12
N ILE A 50 7.65 -16.64 8.08
CA ILE A 50 8.74 -17.37 8.77
C ILE A 50 8.20 -18.58 9.51
N ARG A 51 7.13 -18.42 10.30
CA ARG A 51 6.52 -19.52 11.06
C ARG A 51 6.00 -20.62 10.14
N ARG A 52 5.30 -20.27 9.06
CA ARG A 52 4.82 -21.23 8.08
C ARG A 52 5.97 -22.03 7.45
N TYR A 53 7.05 -21.36 7.09
CA TYR A 53 8.25 -21.99 6.57
C TYR A 53 8.85 -22.95 7.61
N LEU A 54 9.12 -22.49 8.83
CA LEU A 54 9.71 -23.29 9.89
C LEU A 54 8.87 -24.52 10.24
N THR A 55 7.56 -24.38 10.35
CA THR A 55 6.64 -25.51 10.55
C THR A 55 6.79 -26.55 9.44
N ASN A 56 6.91 -26.11 8.19
CA ASN A 56 7.03 -27.03 7.05
C ASN A 56 8.37 -27.75 6.94
N VAL A 57 9.43 -27.18 7.49
CA VAL A 57 10.77 -27.82 7.57
C VAL A 57 11.06 -28.42 8.94
N ASN A 58 10.04 -28.58 9.81
CA ASN A 58 10.14 -29.09 11.17
C ASN A 58 11.21 -28.35 12.00
N ASN A 59 11.34 -27.05 11.82
CA ASN A 59 12.38 -26.18 12.41
C ASN A 59 13.83 -26.59 12.05
N ILE A 60 14.02 -27.48 11.07
CA ILE A 60 15.34 -27.94 10.61
C ILE A 60 15.64 -27.31 9.25
N ILE A 61 16.48 -26.29 9.25
CA ILE A 61 16.88 -25.56 8.05
C ILE A 61 18.06 -26.28 7.40
N ASN A 62 17.86 -26.71 6.16
CA ASN A 62 18.90 -27.15 5.24
C ASN A 62 18.52 -26.75 3.81
N LYS A 63 19.48 -26.82 2.88
CA LYS A 63 19.28 -26.38 1.50
C LYS A 63 18.17 -27.16 0.78
N SER A 64 18.15 -28.49 0.95
CA SER A 64 17.18 -29.37 0.30
C SER A 64 15.74 -29.08 0.75
N ASN A 65 15.50 -29.02 2.08
CA ASN A 65 14.18 -28.73 2.62
C ASN A 65 13.67 -27.35 2.20
N THR A 66 14.56 -26.35 2.13
CA THR A 66 14.21 -25.00 1.70
C THR A 66 13.84 -24.95 0.24
N ILE A 67 14.60 -25.63 -0.64
CA ILE A 67 14.27 -25.74 -2.06
C ILE A 67 12.93 -26.46 -2.24
N ALA A 68 12.69 -27.56 -1.53
CA ALA A 68 11.42 -28.29 -1.59
C ALA A 68 10.24 -27.42 -1.16
N TYR A 69 10.40 -26.62 -0.10
CA TYR A 69 9.39 -25.66 0.34
C TYR A 69 9.12 -24.60 -0.72
N PHE A 70 10.17 -23.99 -1.29
CA PHE A 70 10.03 -22.96 -2.32
C PHE A 70 9.39 -23.49 -3.61
N SER A 71 9.73 -24.72 -4.03
CA SER A 71 9.08 -25.36 -5.18
C SER A 71 7.58 -25.52 -4.95
N ARG A 72 7.18 -26.00 -3.79
CA ARG A 72 5.75 -26.19 -3.46
C ARG A 72 4.96 -24.86 -3.45
N ILE A 73 5.49 -23.81 -2.83
CA ILE A 73 4.78 -22.53 -2.81
C ILE A 73 4.81 -21.83 -4.17
N LYS A 74 5.82 -22.09 -5.01
CA LYS A 74 5.89 -21.59 -6.38
C LYS A 74 4.76 -22.17 -7.23
N ASP A 75 4.46 -23.46 -7.08
CA ASP A 75 3.40 -24.13 -7.83
C ASP A 75 2.00 -23.72 -7.35
N SER A 76 1.87 -23.31 -6.09
CA SER A 76 0.59 -22.97 -5.45
C SER A 76 0.22 -21.48 -5.50
N TYR A 77 1.18 -20.60 -5.72
CA TYR A 77 0.98 -19.15 -5.60
C TYR A 77 1.22 -18.41 -6.91
N SER A 78 0.62 -17.20 -7.02
CA SER A 78 1.05 -16.26 -8.06
C SER A 78 2.54 -15.90 -7.89
N VAL A 79 3.21 -15.57 -8.99
CA VAL A 79 4.64 -15.19 -8.98
C VAL A 79 4.93 -14.06 -7.96
N SER A 80 4.04 -13.06 -7.87
CA SER A 80 4.19 -11.96 -6.92
C SER A 80 4.10 -12.43 -5.46
N SER A 81 3.15 -13.33 -5.14
CA SER A 81 2.98 -13.87 -3.78
C SER A 81 4.15 -14.78 -3.40
N TYR A 82 4.57 -15.65 -4.32
CA TYR A 82 5.76 -16.49 -4.17
C TYR A 82 7.00 -15.65 -3.86
N ARG A 83 7.28 -14.62 -4.66
CA ARG A 83 8.40 -13.71 -4.45
C ARG A 83 8.36 -13.03 -3.09
N LYS A 84 7.19 -12.49 -2.72
CA LYS A 84 7.01 -11.77 -1.46
C LYS A 84 7.36 -12.64 -0.26
N GLU A 85 6.84 -13.85 -0.22
CA GLU A 85 7.10 -14.79 0.86
C GLU A 85 8.54 -15.28 0.88
N SER A 86 9.03 -15.79 -0.25
CA SER A 86 10.39 -16.31 -0.38
C SER A 86 11.45 -15.24 -0.06
N TYR A 87 11.23 -13.99 -0.48
CA TYR A 87 12.13 -12.88 -0.15
C TYR A 87 12.24 -12.63 1.35
N GLN A 88 11.13 -12.70 2.09
CA GLN A 88 11.16 -12.51 3.54
C GLN A 88 11.85 -13.68 4.25
N ILE A 89 11.63 -14.91 3.77
CA ILE A 89 12.33 -16.09 4.27
C ILE A 89 13.84 -16.00 4.00
N LEU A 90 14.26 -15.65 2.78
CA LEU A 90 15.68 -15.47 2.47
C LEU A 90 16.33 -14.37 3.32
N LYS A 91 15.61 -13.28 3.63
CA LYS A 91 16.10 -12.27 4.58
C LYS A 91 16.34 -12.86 5.99
N PHE A 92 15.44 -13.69 6.46
CA PHE A 92 15.59 -14.36 7.73
C PHE A 92 16.77 -15.35 7.72
N LEU A 93 16.93 -16.13 6.64
CA LEU A 93 18.06 -17.04 6.48
C LEU A 93 19.41 -16.30 6.43
N ARG A 94 19.48 -15.14 5.78
CA ARG A 94 20.67 -14.27 5.80
C ARG A 94 20.98 -13.75 7.20
N TYR A 95 19.96 -13.37 7.95
CA TYR A 95 20.15 -12.99 9.35
C TYR A 95 20.75 -14.13 10.18
N LEU A 96 20.35 -15.37 9.91
CA LEU A 96 20.91 -16.57 10.52
C LEU A 96 22.29 -16.96 9.96
N LYS A 97 22.83 -16.18 9.01
CA LYS A 97 24.11 -16.44 8.33
C LYS A 97 24.17 -17.79 7.61
N VAL A 98 23.04 -18.25 7.08
CA VAL A 98 22.99 -19.50 6.31
C VAL A 98 23.74 -19.33 4.98
N PRO A 99 24.85 -20.07 4.73
CA PRO A 99 25.81 -19.75 3.68
C PRO A 99 25.27 -19.87 2.25
N TRP A 100 24.39 -20.83 1.99
CA TRP A 100 23.82 -21.09 0.65
C TRP A 100 22.63 -20.17 0.29
N THR A 101 22.26 -19.22 1.16
CA THR A 101 21.08 -18.35 0.94
C THR A 101 21.18 -17.53 -0.37
N ASP A 102 22.38 -17.09 -0.71
CA ASP A 102 22.60 -16.22 -1.89
C ASP A 102 22.64 -17.00 -3.23
N GLU A 103 22.71 -18.33 -3.16
CA GLU A 103 22.59 -19.18 -4.34
C GLU A 103 21.14 -19.27 -4.84
N ILE A 104 20.16 -19.00 -3.97
CA ILE A 104 18.73 -19.06 -4.32
C ILE A 104 18.32 -17.71 -4.91
N LYS A 105 18.14 -17.70 -6.23
CA LYS A 105 17.66 -16.53 -6.98
C LYS A 105 16.16 -16.63 -7.22
N LEU A 106 15.44 -15.57 -6.87
CA LEU A 106 14.01 -15.46 -7.14
C LEU A 106 13.78 -15.02 -8.59
N PRO A 107 12.67 -15.44 -9.22
CA PRO A 107 12.33 -14.98 -10.56
C PRO A 107 12.16 -13.45 -10.59
N PRO A 108 12.27 -12.78 -11.74
CA PRO A 108 12.02 -11.34 -11.85
C PRO A 108 10.59 -11.00 -11.41
N GLU A 109 10.37 -9.74 -11.06
CA GLU A 109 9.00 -9.28 -10.81
C GLU A 109 8.21 -9.34 -12.11
N PRO A 110 6.97 -9.87 -12.06
CA PRO A 110 6.13 -9.87 -13.25
C PRO A 110 5.83 -8.42 -13.67
N ASN A 111 5.80 -8.19 -14.96
CA ASN A 111 5.38 -6.90 -15.51
C ASN A 111 3.97 -6.60 -15.03
N TYR A 112 3.78 -5.39 -14.51
CA TYR A 112 2.49 -4.90 -14.09
C TYR A 112 1.91 -3.98 -15.15
N TYR A 113 0.79 -4.38 -15.72
CA TYR A 113 -0.02 -3.52 -16.59
C TYR A 113 -1.15 -2.92 -15.75
N PRO A 114 -1.19 -1.58 -15.57
CA PRO A 114 -2.25 -0.94 -14.81
C PRO A 114 -3.62 -1.23 -15.45
N LYS A 115 -4.60 -1.65 -14.62
CA LYS A 115 -6.00 -1.72 -15.08
C LYS A 115 -6.42 -0.30 -15.50
N ASN A 116 -6.95 -0.16 -16.71
CA ASN A 116 -7.60 1.07 -17.12
C ASN A 116 -8.91 1.23 -16.34
N ILE A 117 -9.15 2.41 -15.82
CA ILE A 117 -10.41 2.77 -15.16
C ILE A 117 -10.97 3.98 -15.92
N SER A 118 -12.12 3.78 -16.52
CA SER A 118 -12.80 4.78 -17.33
C SER A 118 -13.84 5.56 -16.53
N LYS A 119 -14.34 6.66 -17.10
CA LYS A 119 -15.51 7.38 -16.60
C LYS A 119 -16.74 6.46 -16.54
N ASP A 120 -16.93 5.61 -17.54
CA ASP A 120 -18.03 4.66 -17.58
C ASP A 120 -17.99 3.65 -16.43
N ASP A 121 -16.79 3.23 -15.98
CA ASP A 121 -16.65 2.38 -14.81
C ASP A 121 -17.15 3.07 -13.54
N ILE A 122 -16.89 4.38 -13.39
CA ILE A 122 -17.41 5.20 -12.28
C ILE A 122 -18.94 5.27 -12.36
N VAL A 123 -19.48 5.62 -13.53
CA VAL A 123 -20.94 5.70 -13.76
C VAL A 123 -21.62 4.35 -13.52
N CYS A 124 -21.06 3.24 -14.01
CA CYS A 124 -21.59 1.89 -13.75
C CYS A 124 -21.57 1.56 -12.26
N THR A 125 -20.54 1.98 -11.53
CA THR A 125 -20.46 1.76 -10.09
C THR A 125 -21.50 2.59 -9.33
N LEU A 126 -21.73 3.84 -9.71
CA LEU A 126 -22.82 4.66 -9.17
C LEU A 126 -24.20 4.02 -9.43
N LYS A 127 -24.44 3.56 -10.65
CA LYS A 127 -25.67 2.85 -11.02
C LYS A 127 -25.87 1.56 -10.22
N TYR A 128 -24.81 0.79 -9.97
CA TYR A 128 -24.84 -0.42 -9.14
C TYR A 128 -25.37 -0.15 -7.74
N PHE A 129 -24.99 0.98 -7.15
CA PHE A 129 -25.44 1.35 -5.81
C PHE A 129 -26.72 2.18 -5.76
N LYS A 130 -27.27 2.66 -6.90
CA LYS A 130 -28.37 3.62 -6.95
C LYS A 130 -29.60 3.25 -6.11
N ASN A 131 -29.92 1.96 -6.07
CA ASN A 131 -31.08 1.46 -5.34
C ASN A 131 -30.75 0.97 -3.90
N CYS A 132 -29.54 1.24 -3.42
CA CYS A 132 -29.18 0.90 -2.03
C CYS A 132 -29.67 2.00 -1.08
N GLU A 133 -30.17 1.61 0.08
CA GLU A 133 -30.59 2.53 1.18
C GLU A 133 -29.50 3.57 1.52
N HIS A 134 -28.23 3.19 1.43
CA HIS A 134 -27.10 4.04 1.75
C HIS A 134 -26.44 4.65 0.49
N PHE A 135 -27.20 4.85 -0.58
CA PHE A 135 -26.67 5.41 -1.83
C PHE A 135 -25.94 6.76 -1.65
N PRO A 136 -26.43 7.74 -0.85
CA PRO A 136 -25.71 8.99 -0.63
C PRO A 136 -24.28 8.77 -0.12
N ARG A 137 -24.06 7.80 0.78
CA ARG A 137 -22.71 7.43 1.28
C ARG A 137 -21.83 6.87 0.17
N PHE A 138 -22.35 5.96 -0.65
CA PHE A 138 -21.60 5.38 -1.76
C PHE A 138 -21.27 6.44 -2.81
N LYS A 139 -22.23 7.31 -3.13
CA LYS A 139 -22.03 8.40 -4.08
C LYS A 139 -20.94 9.35 -3.61
N ALA A 140 -20.99 9.79 -2.35
CA ALA A 140 -19.97 10.64 -1.74
C ALA A 140 -18.57 9.97 -1.73
N LEU A 141 -18.49 8.68 -1.32
CA LEU A 141 -17.22 7.94 -1.32
C LEU A 141 -16.61 7.82 -2.72
N ILE A 142 -17.44 7.45 -3.71
CA ILE A 142 -16.99 7.22 -5.09
C ILE A 142 -16.46 8.51 -5.70
N LEU A 143 -17.24 9.60 -5.61
CA LEU A 143 -16.87 10.87 -6.21
C LEU A 143 -15.67 11.50 -5.49
N LEU A 144 -15.66 11.54 -4.16
CA LEU A 144 -14.52 12.05 -3.42
C LEU A 144 -13.25 11.26 -3.70
N GLY A 145 -13.34 9.93 -3.79
CA GLY A 145 -12.18 9.10 -4.11
C GLY A 145 -11.69 9.27 -5.55
N ALA A 146 -12.61 9.47 -6.50
CA ALA A 146 -12.30 9.72 -7.91
C ALA A 146 -11.65 11.09 -8.13
N ASP A 147 -12.07 12.10 -7.37
CA ASP A 147 -11.58 13.48 -7.51
C ASP A 147 -10.29 13.74 -6.73
N SER A 148 -10.16 13.20 -5.52
CA SER A 148 -9.05 13.53 -4.62
C SER A 148 -7.81 12.63 -4.80
N GLY A 149 -7.95 11.48 -5.45
CA GLY A 149 -6.88 10.50 -5.58
C GLY A 149 -6.40 9.91 -4.24
N MET A 150 -7.21 9.96 -3.18
CA MET A 150 -6.91 9.36 -1.88
C MET A 150 -6.74 7.84 -1.97
N ARG A 151 -5.97 7.27 -1.05
CA ARG A 151 -5.93 5.81 -0.88
C ARG A 151 -7.21 5.32 -0.20
N ALA A 152 -7.61 4.07 -0.46
CA ALA A 152 -8.80 3.49 0.18
C ALA A 152 -8.75 3.60 1.70
N GLU A 153 -7.61 3.26 2.32
CA GLU A 153 -7.43 3.39 3.77
C GLU A 153 -7.54 4.85 4.27
N GLU A 154 -7.14 5.82 3.47
CA GLU A 154 -7.25 7.25 3.82
C GLU A 154 -8.73 7.71 3.77
N LEU A 155 -9.51 7.23 2.78
CA LEU A 155 -10.94 7.46 2.70
C LEU A 155 -11.69 6.86 3.90
N TYR A 156 -11.34 5.63 4.30
CA TYR A 156 -11.99 4.96 5.44
C TYR A 156 -11.70 5.65 6.79
N GLN A 157 -10.57 6.35 6.90
CA GLN A 157 -10.16 7.06 8.11
C GLN A 157 -10.60 8.52 8.13
N LEU A 158 -11.28 8.99 7.08
CA LEU A 158 -11.67 10.38 6.92
C LEU A 158 -12.73 10.76 7.95
N LYS A 159 -12.60 11.96 8.50
CA LYS A 159 -13.53 12.56 9.44
C LYS A 159 -14.21 13.78 8.82
N VAL A 160 -15.32 14.20 9.42
CA VAL A 160 -16.07 15.38 8.95
C VAL A 160 -15.18 16.64 8.98
N GLU A 161 -14.41 16.80 10.05
CA GLU A 161 -13.49 17.93 10.23
C GLU A 161 -12.34 18.00 9.22
N ASP A 162 -12.08 16.92 8.48
CA ASP A 162 -11.06 16.89 7.44
C ASP A 162 -11.55 17.46 6.10
N ILE A 163 -12.85 17.75 5.96
CA ILE A 163 -13.48 18.21 4.72
C ILE A 163 -13.83 19.69 4.83
N ASN A 164 -13.10 20.53 4.11
CA ASN A 164 -13.44 21.93 3.92
C ASN A 164 -14.28 22.07 2.64
N LEU A 165 -15.60 22.23 2.81
CA LEU A 165 -16.54 22.36 1.70
C LEU A 165 -16.42 23.72 0.99
N GLU A 166 -16.07 24.78 1.71
CA GLU A 166 -15.96 26.13 1.13
C GLU A 166 -14.84 26.18 0.09
N ASP A 167 -13.66 25.74 0.48
CA ASP A 167 -12.47 25.74 -0.38
C ASP A 167 -12.32 24.49 -1.22
N ARG A 168 -13.21 23.50 -1.12
CA ARG A 168 -13.13 22.21 -1.79
C ARG A 168 -11.84 21.46 -1.49
N ILE A 169 -11.40 21.45 -0.22
CA ILE A 169 -10.17 20.84 0.24
C ILE A 169 -10.49 19.64 1.12
N VAL A 170 -9.74 18.56 0.95
CA VAL A 170 -9.70 17.44 1.88
C VAL A 170 -8.30 17.31 2.50
N HIS A 171 -8.26 17.35 3.84
CA HIS A 171 -7.05 17.16 4.62
C HIS A 171 -6.81 15.68 4.85
N ILE A 172 -5.69 15.17 4.38
CA ILE A 172 -5.29 13.77 4.55
C ILE A 172 -4.25 13.74 5.67
N ASN A 173 -4.71 13.49 6.88
CA ASN A 173 -3.90 13.60 8.08
C ASN A 173 -3.10 12.34 8.38
N HIS A 174 -1.89 12.52 8.92
CA HIS A 174 -1.12 11.46 9.55
C HIS A 174 -1.04 11.72 11.05
N ASN A 175 -2.02 11.21 11.78
CA ASN A 175 -2.10 11.28 13.23
C ASN A 175 -2.52 9.90 13.80
N PRO A 176 -1.56 8.97 14.02
CA PRO A 176 -1.86 7.63 14.52
C PRO A 176 -2.59 7.62 15.87
N LYS A 177 -2.39 8.64 16.69
CA LYS A 177 -3.09 8.78 17.99
C LYS A 177 -4.59 9.01 17.80
N ASN A 178 -4.97 9.63 16.69
CA ASN A 178 -6.36 9.92 16.32
C ASN A 178 -6.95 8.89 15.32
N GLY A 179 -6.27 7.75 15.14
CA GLY A 179 -6.70 6.69 14.22
C GLY A 179 -6.45 6.95 12.74
N GLN A 180 -5.72 8.03 12.39
CA GLN A 180 -5.42 8.39 11.02
C GLN A 180 -3.96 8.12 10.67
N SER A 181 -3.71 7.33 9.64
CA SER A 181 -2.37 6.99 9.22
C SER A 181 -2.22 7.00 7.71
N THR A 182 -1.13 7.56 7.22
CA THR A 182 -0.77 7.54 5.80
C THR A 182 0.44 6.63 5.57
N LYS A 183 0.50 6.01 4.40
CA LYS A 183 1.61 5.12 4.03
C LYS A 183 2.97 5.83 4.05
N THR A 184 2.99 7.12 3.74
CA THR A 184 4.21 7.94 3.69
C THR A 184 4.54 8.62 5.01
N LYS A 185 3.70 8.45 6.04
CA LYS A 185 3.82 9.10 7.36
C LYS A 185 3.85 10.63 7.28
N LYS A 186 3.23 11.22 6.25
CA LYS A 186 3.12 12.66 6.04
C LYS A 186 1.66 13.02 5.79
N SER A 187 1.21 14.14 6.37
CA SER A 187 -0.07 14.75 6.02
C SER A 187 0.05 15.48 4.68
N ARG A 188 -1.07 15.68 4.01
CA ARG A 188 -1.19 16.46 2.79
C ARG A 188 -2.62 16.93 2.60
N ILE A 189 -2.81 17.80 1.63
CA ILE A 189 -4.12 18.16 1.12
C ILE A 189 -4.36 17.53 -0.26
N SER A 190 -5.62 17.42 -0.64
CA SER A 190 -6.09 17.22 -1.99
C SER A 190 -7.41 18.00 -2.18
N PHE A 191 -7.96 17.96 -3.37
CA PHE A 191 -9.14 18.73 -3.73
C PHE A 191 -10.23 17.84 -4.28
N PHE A 192 -11.42 18.41 -4.44
CA PHE A 192 -12.56 17.79 -5.12
C PHE A 192 -13.33 18.82 -5.94
N THR A 193 -14.11 18.34 -6.90
CA THR A 193 -14.85 19.17 -7.85
C THR A 193 -16.06 19.84 -7.20
N GLU A 194 -16.65 20.87 -7.87
CA GLU A 194 -17.88 21.50 -7.39
C GLU A 194 -19.03 20.50 -7.31
N TYR A 195 -19.14 19.60 -8.29
CA TYR A 195 -20.15 18.55 -8.26
C TYR A 195 -20.01 17.62 -7.04
N THR A 196 -18.78 17.25 -6.71
CA THR A 196 -18.52 16.44 -5.50
C THR A 196 -18.83 17.21 -4.22
N LYS A 197 -18.61 18.53 -4.20
CA LYS A 197 -19.02 19.40 -3.07
C LYS A 197 -20.52 19.32 -2.82
N GLU A 198 -21.34 19.46 -3.85
CA GLU A 198 -22.81 19.36 -3.73
C GLU A 198 -23.23 18.01 -3.13
N VAL A 199 -22.64 16.93 -3.63
CA VAL A 199 -22.89 15.57 -3.12
C VAL A 199 -22.41 15.38 -1.67
N LEU A 200 -21.30 16.00 -1.29
CA LEU A 200 -20.83 15.98 0.08
C LEU A 200 -21.72 16.79 1.01
N ILE A 201 -22.24 17.94 0.60
CA ILE A 201 -23.22 18.73 1.37
C ILE A 201 -24.45 17.89 1.67
N GLU A 202 -25.02 17.23 0.67
CA GLU A 202 -26.18 16.33 0.82
C GLU A 202 -25.86 15.19 1.78
N TYR A 203 -24.74 14.53 1.57
CA TYR A 203 -24.36 13.37 2.41
C TYR A 203 -24.03 13.76 3.85
N LEU A 204 -23.31 14.85 4.10
CA LEU A 204 -22.97 15.31 5.43
C LEU A 204 -24.21 15.78 6.19
N GLY A 205 -25.18 16.41 5.52
CA GLY A 205 -26.48 16.70 6.09
C GLY A 205 -27.19 15.43 6.60
N TYR A 206 -27.26 14.42 5.74
CA TYR A 206 -27.79 13.10 6.14
C TYR A 206 -27.00 12.45 7.28
N PHE A 207 -25.66 12.50 7.22
CA PHE A 207 -24.78 11.92 8.23
C PHE A 207 -24.95 12.55 9.61
N ASN A 208 -25.02 13.87 9.69
CA ASN A 208 -25.16 14.62 10.95
C ASN A 208 -26.51 14.32 11.66
N HIS A 209 -27.56 13.98 10.93
CA HIS A 209 -28.86 13.58 11.46
C HIS A 209 -28.97 12.07 11.72
N SER A 210 -27.94 11.30 11.40
CA SER A 210 -27.88 9.86 11.57
C SER A 210 -27.13 9.48 12.86
N ARG A 211 -27.31 8.23 13.33
CA ARG A 211 -26.55 7.67 14.44
C ARG A 211 -25.20 7.07 14.01
N LEU A 212 -24.71 7.42 12.82
CA LEU A 212 -23.50 6.86 12.25
C LEU A 212 -22.28 7.50 12.91
N LYS A 213 -21.27 6.69 13.21
CA LYS A 213 -20.03 7.14 13.88
C LYS A 213 -18.85 7.37 12.92
N GLU A 214 -18.93 6.77 11.73
CA GLU A 214 -17.86 6.81 10.73
C GLU A 214 -18.44 7.22 9.38
N LEU A 215 -17.81 8.14 8.67
CA LEU A 215 -18.22 8.53 7.32
C LEU A 215 -18.21 7.31 6.40
N PHE A 216 -17.11 6.58 6.37
CA PHE A 216 -16.88 5.48 5.45
C PHE A 216 -16.36 4.22 6.18
N PRO A 217 -17.24 3.44 6.87
CA PRO A 217 -16.82 2.28 7.65
C PRO A 217 -16.18 1.20 6.79
N GLN A 218 -14.87 0.96 6.96
CA GLN A 218 -14.04 0.13 6.08
C GLN A 218 -14.63 -1.25 5.80
N LYS A 219 -14.80 -2.07 6.84
CA LYS A 219 -15.21 -3.48 6.67
C LYS A 219 -16.57 -3.61 5.97
N TRP A 220 -17.47 -2.67 6.26
CA TRP A 220 -18.81 -2.67 5.67
C TRP A 220 -18.74 -2.27 4.19
N ILE A 221 -17.98 -1.22 3.85
CA ILE A 221 -17.78 -0.76 2.47
C ILE A 221 -17.07 -1.83 1.64
N GLU A 222 -15.98 -2.41 2.13
CA GLU A 222 -15.24 -3.46 1.41
C GLU A 222 -16.15 -4.65 1.08
N ARG A 223 -17.03 -5.05 2.01
CA ARG A 223 -18.01 -6.11 1.76
C ARG A 223 -19.02 -5.73 0.67
N LYS A 224 -19.50 -4.48 0.66
CA LYS A 224 -20.46 -3.99 -0.36
C LYS A 224 -19.81 -3.83 -1.74
N PHE A 225 -18.55 -3.45 -1.78
CA PHE A 225 -17.79 -3.30 -3.03
C PHE A 225 -17.24 -4.62 -3.58
N LYS A 226 -17.45 -5.76 -2.92
CA LYS A 226 -16.89 -7.05 -3.35
C LYS A 226 -17.23 -7.38 -4.79
N ASP A 227 -18.50 -7.19 -5.17
CA ASP A 227 -19.03 -7.53 -6.48
C ASP A 227 -19.37 -6.28 -7.34
N ALA A 228 -18.94 -5.09 -6.90
CA ALA A 228 -19.10 -3.84 -7.65
C ALA A 228 -18.17 -3.80 -8.88
N PRO A 229 -18.52 -3.05 -9.94
CA PRO A 229 -17.73 -2.94 -11.16
C PRO A 229 -16.27 -2.57 -10.93
N ILE A 230 -16.02 -1.68 -9.96
CA ILE A 230 -14.65 -1.35 -9.50
C ILE A 230 -14.57 -1.43 -7.97
N GLN A 231 -13.35 -1.53 -7.46
CA GLN A 231 -13.06 -1.52 -6.03
C GLN A 231 -12.69 -0.09 -5.57
N VAL A 232 -12.89 0.23 -4.30
CA VAL A 232 -12.53 1.56 -3.74
C VAL A 232 -11.10 1.98 -4.07
N LYS A 233 -10.15 1.04 -4.07
CA LYS A 233 -8.75 1.31 -4.47
C LYS A 233 -8.58 1.76 -5.93
N ASP A 234 -9.53 1.44 -6.80
CA ASP A 234 -9.46 1.77 -8.23
C ASP A 234 -9.87 3.22 -8.48
N LEU A 235 -10.60 3.88 -7.56
CA LEU A 235 -10.90 5.31 -7.62
C LEU A 235 -9.63 6.16 -7.74
N ARG A 236 -8.61 5.83 -6.94
CA ARG A 236 -7.30 6.48 -7.04
C ARG A 236 -6.59 6.23 -8.38
N LYS A 237 -6.81 5.07 -9.01
CA LYS A 237 -6.29 4.81 -10.36
C LYS A 237 -7.01 5.69 -11.38
N PHE A 238 -8.34 5.82 -11.26
CA PHE A 238 -9.12 6.72 -12.08
C PHE A 238 -8.56 8.14 -12.00
N PHE A 239 -8.44 8.71 -10.79
CA PHE A 239 -7.84 10.04 -10.60
C PHE A 239 -6.51 10.17 -11.33
N SER A 240 -5.59 9.24 -11.12
CA SER A 240 -4.26 9.30 -11.73
C SER A 240 -4.29 9.25 -13.24
N GLN A 241 -5.15 8.40 -13.82
CA GLN A 241 -5.27 8.25 -15.25
C GLN A 241 -6.01 9.43 -15.90
N GLU A 242 -7.05 9.93 -15.22
CA GLU A 242 -7.80 11.10 -15.71
C GLU A 242 -6.96 12.37 -15.68
N TRP A 243 -6.18 12.55 -14.62
CA TRP A 243 -5.19 13.63 -14.54
C TRP A 243 -4.22 13.62 -15.71
N ASP A 244 -3.69 12.46 -16.08
CA ASP A 244 -2.77 12.32 -17.22
C ASP A 244 -3.46 12.56 -18.56
N ARG A 245 -4.67 12.02 -18.76
CA ARG A 245 -5.47 12.24 -19.99
C ARG A 245 -5.74 13.72 -20.25
N ARG A 246 -5.88 14.50 -19.18
CA ARG A 246 -6.13 15.94 -19.23
C ARG A 246 -4.87 16.80 -19.27
N GLY A 247 -3.71 16.18 -19.40
CA GLY A 247 -2.43 16.89 -19.49
C GLY A 247 -1.95 17.51 -18.18
N GLY A 248 -2.44 17.02 -17.05
CA GLY A 248 -2.02 17.51 -15.74
C GLY A 248 -0.55 17.15 -15.44
N SER A 249 0.18 18.06 -14.79
CA SER A 249 1.57 17.87 -14.43
C SER A 249 1.76 16.64 -13.53
N THR A 250 2.68 15.75 -13.92
CA THR A 250 3.06 14.57 -13.10
C THR A 250 3.61 14.96 -11.73
N SER A 251 4.32 16.09 -11.62
CA SER A 251 4.86 16.60 -10.36
C SER A 251 3.74 16.96 -9.39
N ILE A 252 2.75 17.73 -9.85
CA ILE A 252 1.59 18.10 -9.04
C ILE A 252 0.77 16.85 -8.66
N LYS A 253 0.56 15.94 -9.61
CA LYS A 253 -0.08 14.64 -9.31
C LYS A 253 0.61 13.89 -8.18
N LYS A 254 1.95 13.82 -8.17
CA LYS A 254 2.72 13.19 -7.10
C LYS A 254 2.46 13.85 -5.74
N ILE A 255 2.38 15.18 -5.69
CA ILE A 255 2.09 15.95 -4.47
C ILE A 255 0.68 15.61 -3.97
N LEU A 256 -0.35 15.80 -4.81
CA LEU A 256 -1.75 15.54 -4.44
C LEU A 256 -1.99 14.09 -4.00
N MET A 257 -1.41 13.13 -4.71
CA MET A 257 -1.51 11.72 -4.35
C MET A 257 -0.64 11.33 -3.15
N GLY A 258 0.28 12.16 -2.69
CA GLY A 258 1.20 11.85 -1.59
C GLY A 258 2.14 10.69 -1.93
N HIS A 259 2.76 10.74 -3.10
CA HIS A 259 3.85 9.84 -3.44
C HIS A 259 5.13 10.24 -2.72
N SER A 260 6.04 9.28 -2.50
CA SER A 260 7.37 9.61 -2.00
C SER A 260 8.11 10.41 -3.07
N LEU A 261 8.62 11.57 -2.69
CA LEU A 261 9.45 12.41 -3.56
C LEU A 261 10.94 12.07 -3.47
N LYS A 262 11.30 10.97 -2.78
CA LYS A 262 12.71 10.53 -2.67
C LYS A 262 13.28 10.29 -4.06
N GLY A 263 14.43 10.95 -4.34
CA GLY A 263 15.12 10.88 -5.63
C GLY A 263 14.69 11.93 -6.66
N ASP A 264 13.68 12.75 -6.33
CA ASP A 264 13.26 13.89 -7.14
C ASP A 264 13.64 15.18 -6.40
N VAL A 265 14.91 15.59 -6.59
CA VAL A 265 15.52 16.73 -5.86
C VAL A 265 14.76 18.02 -6.14
N ASP A 266 14.31 18.22 -7.37
CA ASP A 266 13.59 19.40 -7.80
C ASP A 266 12.27 19.56 -7.03
N LEU A 267 11.46 18.50 -6.98
CA LEU A 267 10.20 18.50 -6.22
C LEU A 267 10.40 18.57 -4.71
N MET A 268 11.52 18.12 -4.19
CA MET A 268 11.80 18.14 -2.76
C MET A 268 12.24 19.51 -2.24
N HIS A 269 12.97 20.26 -3.05
CA HIS A 269 13.73 21.44 -2.58
C HIS A 269 13.41 22.73 -3.32
N TYR A 270 12.95 22.66 -4.57
CA TYR A 270 12.82 23.86 -5.42
C TYR A 270 11.37 24.12 -5.86
N ASN A 271 10.53 23.11 -5.94
CA ASN A 271 9.16 23.27 -6.43
C ASN A 271 8.20 23.48 -5.25
N TYR A 272 8.18 24.70 -4.69
CA TYR A 272 7.18 25.10 -3.71
C TYR A 272 5.88 25.48 -4.43
N GLN A 273 4.76 24.89 -4.01
CA GLN A 273 3.43 25.27 -4.44
C GLN A 273 2.60 25.62 -3.21
N SER A 274 2.02 26.81 -3.19
CA SER A 274 1.04 27.16 -2.18
C SER A 274 -0.23 26.33 -2.35
N GLU A 275 -1.07 26.29 -1.33
CA GLU A 275 -2.37 25.64 -1.41
C GLU A 275 -3.24 26.24 -2.52
N GLU A 276 -3.20 27.57 -2.65
CA GLU A 276 -3.91 28.30 -3.69
C GLU A 276 -3.40 27.95 -5.11
N ASP A 277 -2.08 27.83 -5.29
CA ASP A 277 -1.51 27.44 -6.59
C ASP A 277 -1.90 26.00 -6.96
N LEU A 278 -1.81 25.08 -5.99
CA LEU A 278 -2.25 23.71 -6.19
C LEU A 278 -3.73 23.63 -6.57
N LYS A 279 -4.59 24.44 -5.92
CA LYS A 279 -6.00 24.49 -6.23
C LYS A 279 -6.28 25.02 -7.63
N LYS A 280 -5.65 26.12 -8.02
CA LYS A 280 -5.77 26.67 -9.38
C LYS A 280 -5.38 25.65 -10.46
N ILE A 281 -4.29 24.89 -10.20
CA ILE A 281 -3.84 23.84 -11.12
C ILE A 281 -4.83 22.69 -11.13
N TYR A 282 -5.34 22.28 -9.97
CA TYR A 282 -6.32 21.21 -9.83
C TYR A 282 -7.60 21.58 -10.61
N ASP A 283 -8.17 22.74 -10.36
CA ASP A 283 -9.41 23.20 -10.98
C ASP A 283 -9.27 23.23 -12.53
N ARG A 284 -8.15 23.72 -13.05
CA ARG A 284 -7.90 23.72 -14.50
C ARG A 284 -7.88 22.31 -15.11
N VAL A 285 -7.43 21.29 -14.35
CA VAL A 285 -7.31 19.92 -14.84
C VAL A 285 -8.58 19.11 -14.59
N MET A 286 -9.22 19.26 -13.43
CA MET A 286 -10.27 18.36 -12.96
C MET A 286 -11.70 18.93 -13.00
N ASP A 287 -11.88 20.25 -12.97
CA ASP A 287 -13.18 20.89 -12.75
C ASP A 287 -14.23 20.64 -13.84
N SER A 288 -13.83 20.12 -15.00
CA SER A 288 -14.75 19.77 -16.09
C SER A 288 -15.17 18.29 -16.11
N ILE A 289 -15.00 17.56 -15.00
CA ILE A 289 -15.48 16.18 -14.91
C ILE A 289 -16.98 16.18 -14.59
N GLU A 290 -17.81 16.12 -15.60
CA GLU A 290 -19.21 15.71 -15.46
C GLU A 290 -19.26 14.19 -15.37
N ILE A 291 -19.56 13.64 -14.18
CA ILE A 291 -19.76 12.20 -13.92
C ILE A 291 -21.25 11.91 -13.87
#